data_115a0f71bf1cc9d9ff27af1cf33a9411
#
_entry.id   115a0f71bf1cc9d9ff27af1cf33a9411
#
_cell.length_a   1.000
_cell.length_b   1.000
_cell.length_c   1.000
_cell.angle_alpha   90.00
_cell.angle_beta   90.00
_cell.angle_gamma   90.00
#
_symmetry.space_group_name_H-M   'P 1'
#
loop_
_entity.id
_entity.type
_entity.pdbx_description
1 polymer ?
#
loop_
_entity_poly.entity_id
_entity_poly.type
_entity_poly.pdbx_seq_one_letter_code
_entity_poly.pdbx_strand_id
1 'polypeptide(L)'
;ILKQSGAAGVIKKGNGIQVIYGPRVTVIKSHLEDFMESKESVDLSGYGVADNEIQTEKETAPKADGTEIFLSSPIRGKAVPLEKVDDEVFSAGILGQGIAIEPSEGKVFAPVDGVVENIPKSKHAIAITADNDANILIHVGLDTVELDGNGFDVKVANGAKIKKGDLLMTFNLNGIKKQGYKMI
;
A
#
# COMPACT_ATOMS: atom_id res chain seq x y z
N ILE A 1 -8.35 3.26 -20.93
CA ILE A 1 -8.39 4.35 -19.93
C ILE A 1 -7.79 3.88 -18.62
N LEU A 2 -8.29 2.83 -17.94
CA LEU A 2 -7.77 2.39 -16.64
C LEU A 2 -6.30 1.95 -16.68
N LYS A 3 -5.82 1.32 -17.76
CA LYS A 3 -4.38 1.02 -17.94
C LYS A 3 -3.53 2.28 -18.17
N GLN A 4 -4.08 3.30 -18.82
CA GLN A 4 -3.40 4.59 -19.03
C GLN A 4 -3.26 5.40 -17.73
N SER A 5 -4.05 5.08 -16.69
CA SER A 5 -3.93 5.68 -15.35
C SER A 5 -2.82 5.06 -14.50
N GLY A 6 -2.02 4.12 -15.04
CA GLY A 6 -0.96 3.43 -14.31
C GLY A 6 -1.43 2.24 -13.48
N ALA A 7 -2.62 1.69 -13.79
CA ALA A 7 -3.10 0.48 -13.12
C ALA A 7 -2.23 -0.74 -13.48
N ALA A 8 -1.73 -1.45 -12.48
CA ALA A 8 -0.98 -2.68 -12.64
C ALA A 8 -1.86 -3.86 -13.07
N GLY A 9 -3.16 -3.81 -12.76
CA GLY A 9 -4.13 -4.82 -13.17
C GLY A 9 -5.57 -4.34 -13.04
N VAL A 10 -6.47 -5.00 -13.77
CA VAL A 10 -7.92 -4.79 -13.69
C VAL A 10 -8.59 -6.16 -13.67
N ILE A 11 -9.36 -6.44 -12.63
CA ILE A 11 -10.09 -7.70 -12.47
C ILE A 11 -11.57 -7.40 -12.46
N LYS A 12 -12.35 -8.13 -13.30
CA LYS A 12 -13.80 -8.08 -13.27
C LYS A 12 -14.33 -9.22 -12.38
N LYS A 13 -15.06 -8.87 -11.33
CA LYS A 13 -15.68 -9.85 -10.41
C LYS A 13 -17.20 -9.59 -10.33
N GLY A 14 -17.99 -10.40 -11.02
CA GLY A 14 -19.43 -10.18 -11.14
C GLY A 14 -19.74 -8.84 -11.82
N ASN A 15 -20.52 -8.00 -11.16
CA ASN A 15 -20.84 -6.64 -11.62
C ASN A 15 -19.85 -5.58 -11.18
N GLY A 16 -18.80 -5.96 -10.42
CA GLY A 16 -17.74 -5.06 -9.95
C GLY A 16 -16.48 -5.14 -10.79
N ILE A 17 -15.71 -4.06 -10.74
CA ILE A 17 -14.36 -3.97 -11.33
C ILE A 17 -13.40 -3.63 -10.20
N GLN A 18 -12.37 -4.44 -10.03
CA GLN A 18 -11.26 -4.16 -9.12
C GLN A 18 -10.08 -3.64 -9.93
N VAL A 19 -9.60 -2.45 -9.60
CA VAL A 19 -8.45 -1.83 -10.25
C VAL A 19 -7.26 -1.87 -9.28
N ILE A 20 -6.14 -2.40 -9.77
CA ILE A 20 -4.95 -2.63 -8.96
C ILE A 20 -3.85 -1.67 -9.42
N TYR A 21 -3.34 -0.86 -8.50
CA TYR A 21 -2.30 0.14 -8.76
C TYR A 21 -0.93 -0.22 -8.14
N GLY A 22 -0.76 -1.46 -7.67
CA GLY A 22 0.47 -1.90 -7.01
C GLY A 22 0.76 -1.13 -5.71
N PRO A 23 2.03 -0.88 -5.37
CA PRO A 23 2.42 -0.21 -4.11
C PRO A 23 1.86 1.21 -3.95
N ARG A 24 1.48 1.87 -5.04
CA ARG A 24 0.90 3.23 -5.03
C ARG A 24 -0.61 3.26 -4.80
N VAL A 25 -1.26 2.13 -4.55
CA VAL A 25 -2.72 2.06 -4.37
C VAL A 25 -3.23 2.95 -3.24
N THR A 26 -2.48 3.06 -2.15
CA THR A 26 -2.86 3.91 -1.00
C THR A 26 -2.85 5.38 -1.36
N VAL A 27 -1.85 5.83 -2.11
CA VAL A 27 -1.75 7.21 -2.61
C VAL A 27 -2.92 7.54 -3.53
N ILE A 28 -3.17 6.68 -4.52
CA ILE A 28 -4.24 6.89 -5.51
C ILE A 28 -5.62 6.86 -4.83
N LYS A 29 -5.82 5.96 -3.88
CA LYS A 29 -7.06 5.89 -3.11
C LYS A 29 -7.29 7.17 -2.31
N SER A 30 -6.28 7.66 -1.58
CA SER A 30 -6.40 8.90 -0.81
C SER A 30 -6.72 10.10 -1.70
N HIS A 31 -6.03 10.25 -2.83
CA HIS A 31 -6.32 11.34 -3.78
C HIS A 31 -7.73 11.24 -4.36
N LEU A 32 -8.23 10.02 -4.62
CA LEU A 32 -9.60 9.82 -5.09
C LEU A 32 -10.63 10.18 -4.00
N GLU A 33 -10.38 9.78 -2.76
CA GLU A 33 -11.24 10.12 -1.62
C GLU A 33 -11.29 11.64 -1.39
N ASP A 34 -10.13 12.32 -1.40
CA ASP A 34 -10.04 13.78 -1.28
C ASP A 34 -10.79 14.49 -2.42
N PHE A 35 -10.66 13.98 -3.66
CA PHE A 35 -11.39 14.49 -4.82
C PHE A 35 -12.92 14.31 -4.65
N MET A 36 -13.37 13.15 -4.20
CA MET A 36 -14.80 12.89 -3.96
C MET A 36 -15.39 13.77 -2.83
N GLU A 37 -14.60 14.07 -1.80
CA GLU A 37 -14.98 14.97 -0.71
C GLU A 37 -15.02 16.43 -1.14
N SER A 38 -14.18 16.86 -2.08
CA SER A 38 -14.10 18.25 -2.58
C SER A 38 -15.35 18.69 -3.33
N LYS A 39 -16.19 17.75 -3.77
CA LYS A 39 -17.39 17.99 -4.61
C LYS A 39 -17.08 18.72 -5.94
N GLU A 40 -15.84 18.71 -6.39
CA GLU A 40 -15.48 19.24 -7.70
C GLU A 40 -16.11 18.37 -8.79
N SER A 41 -16.83 19.02 -9.73
CA SER A 41 -17.39 18.32 -10.89
C SER A 41 -16.33 18.22 -11.97
N VAL A 42 -16.03 16.98 -12.41
CA VAL A 42 -15.19 16.77 -13.59
C VAL A 42 -16.07 16.76 -14.82
N ASP A 43 -15.76 17.62 -15.78
CA ASP A 43 -16.35 17.53 -17.12
C ASP A 43 -15.73 16.32 -17.87
N LEU A 44 -16.51 15.24 -17.97
CA LEU A 44 -16.14 14.01 -18.68
C LEU A 44 -16.50 14.04 -20.16
N SER A 45 -17.00 15.16 -20.70
CA SER A 45 -17.49 15.27 -22.09
C SER A 45 -16.41 15.01 -23.16
N GLY A 46 -15.12 15.05 -22.78
CA GLY A 46 -13.99 14.76 -23.67
C GLY A 46 -13.52 13.28 -23.69
N TYR A 47 -14.07 12.42 -22.85
CA TYR A 47 -13.67 11.01 -22.75
C TYR A 47 -14.66 10.11 -23.49
N GLY A 48 -14.48 10.02 -24.82
CA GLY A 48 -15.24 9.07 -25.65
C GLY A 48 -14.94 7.62 -25.26
N VAL A 49 -15.99 6.85 -24.98
CA VAL A 49 -15.91 5.40 -24.77
C VAL A 49 -15.78 4.75 -26.14
N ALA A 50 -14.56 4.40 -26.55
CA ALA A 50 -14.35 3.51 -27.68
C ALA A 50 -14.36 2.07 -27.17
N ASP A 51 -15.32 1.27 -27.65
CA ASP A 51 -15.35 -0.17 -27.46
C ASP A 51 -14.14 -0.80 -28.18
N ASN A 52 -13.05 -1.02 -27.47
CA ASN A 52 -11.95 -1.83 -27.96
C ASN A 52 -11.77 -3.06 -27.05
N GLU A 53 -11.78 -4.22 -27.69
CA GLU A 53 -11.55 -5.52 -27.11
C GLU A 53 -10.33 -5.54 -26.18
N ILE A 54 -10.53 -6.01 -24.96
CA ILE A 54 -9.49 -6.13 -23.94
C ILE A 54 -8.61 -7.32 -24.30
N GLN A 55 -7.52 -7.07 -24.99
CA GLN A 55 -6.43 -8.05 -25.06
C GLN A 55 -5.70 -8.04 -23.71
N THR A 56 -5.73 -9.18 -23.02
CA THR A 56 -4.99 -9.41 -21.79
C THR A 56 -3.52 -9.66 -22.13
N GLU A 57 -2.78 -8.60 -22.39
CA GLU A 57 -1.33 -8.69 -22.28
C GLU A 57 -0.95 -8.65 -20.80
N LYS A 58 -0.30 -9.72 -20.39
CA LYS A 58 0.34 -9.86 -19.08
C LYS A 58 1.56 -8.92 -19.08
N GLU A 59 1.34 -7.64 -18.79
CA GLU A 59 2.46 -6.76 -18.51
C GLU A 59 3.12 -7.24 -17.22
N THR A 60 4.31 -7.80 -17.39
CA THR A 60 5.23 -8.07 -16.30
C THR A 60 5.48 -6.77 -15.54
N ALA A 61 5.50 -6.84 -14.20
CA ALA A 61 5.97 -5.76 -13.34
C ALA A 61 7.23 -5.10 -13.94
N PRO A 62 7.44 -3.78 -13.75
CA PRO A 62 8.63 -3.13 -14.27
C PRO A 62 9.84 -3.96 -13.88
N LYS A 63 10.61 -4.40 -14.89
CA LYS A 63 11.84 -5.14 -14.65
C LYS A 63 12.71 -4.22 -13.82
N ALA A 64 12.94 -4.59 -12.55
CA ALA A 64 14.01 -3.97 -11.78
C ALA A 64 15.28 -4.00 -12.66
N ASP A 65 15.98 -2.90 -12.74
CA ASP A 65 17.23 -2.75 -13.50
C ASP A 65 18.39 -3.64 -12.95
N GLY A 66 18.06 -4.55 -12.03
CA GLY A 66 19.01 -5.43 -11.35
C GLY A 66 19.67 -4.78 -10.13
N THR A 67 19.27 -3.58 -9.76
CA THR A 67 19.77 -2.92 -8.53
C THR A 67 19.18 -3.60 -7.31
N GLU A 68 20.01 -4.30 -6.54
CA GLU A 68 19.60 -4.86 -5.25
C GLU A 68 19.39 -3.75 -4.23
N ILE A 69 18.25 -3.76 -3.56
CA ILE A 69 17.90 -2.80 -2.51
C ILE A 69 17.89 -3.53 -1.17
N PHE A 70 18.74 -3.09 -0.25
CA PHE A 70 18.78 -3.64 1.10
C PHE A 70 17.85 -2.88 2.03
N LEU A 71 16.76 -3.52 2.45
CA LEU A 71 15.82 -3.00 3.43
C LEU A 71 16.17 -3.51 4.83
N SER A 72 16.14 -2.63 5.83
CA SER A 72 16.05 -3.09 7.21
C SER A 72 14.63 -3.55 7.51
N SER A 73 14.48 -4.52 8.40
CA SER A 73 13.15 -4.89 8.89
C SER A 73 12.47 -3.67 9.53
N PRO A 74 11.28 -3.28 9.05
CA PRO A 74 10.56 -2.13 9.61
C PRO A 74 9.96 -2.41 11.00
N ILE A 75 9.90 -3.67 11.42
CA ILE A 75 9.27 -4.08 12.66
C ILE A 75 10.01 -5.29 13.25
N ARG A 76 10.06 -5.38 14.58
CA ARG A 76 10.52 -6.59 15.25
C ARG A 76 9.47 -7.69 15.19
N GLY A 77 9.87 -8.87 14.76
CA GLY A 77 8.95 -10.00 14.65
C GLY A 77 9.56 -11.18 13.94
N LYS A 78 8.71 -12.13 13.61
CA LYS A 78 9.05 -13.33 12.86
C LYS A 78 8.71 -13.11 11.39
N ALA A 79 9.71 -13.21 10.51
CA ALA A 79 9.51 -13.16 9.08
C ALA A 79 8.74 -14.40 8.57
N VAL A 80 7.77 -14.15 7.70
CA VAL A 80 6.92 -15.16 7.08
C VAL A 80 6.89 -14.90 5.57
N PRO A 81 7.04 -15.93 4.73
CA PRO A 81 6.86 -15.77 3.28
C PRO A 81 5.50 -15.14 2.94
N LEU A 82 5.49 -14.20 2.00
CA LEU A 82 4.28 -13.45 1.66
C LEU A 82 3.14 -14.37 1.17
N GLU A 83 3.49 -15.47 0.48
CA GLU A 83 2.57 -16.48 -0.04
C GLU A 83 1.79 -17.23 1.07
N LYS A 84 2.24 -17.13 2.33
CA LYS A 84 1.58 -17.75 3.49
C LYS A 84 0.63 -16.81 4.22
N VAL A 85 0.52 -15.56 3.76
CA VAL A 85 -0.44 -14.61 4.31
C VAL A 85 -1.85 -14.99 3.87
N ASP A 86 -2.79 -15.01 4.80
CA ASP A 86 -4.19 -15.33 4.54
C ASP A 86 -4.94 -14.09 4.01
N ASP A 87 -4.47 -13.61 2.86
CA ASP A 87 -5.04 -12.52 2.07
C ASP A 87 -4.59 -12.70 0.62
N GLU A 88 -5.55 -12.77 -0.31
CA GLU A 88 -5.28 -13.06 -1.72
C GLU A 88 -4.47 -11.96 -2.42
N VAL A 89 -4.60 -10.71 -2.01
CA VAL A 89 -3.90 -9.56 -2.63
C VAL A 89 -2.43 -9.58 -2.26
N PHE A 90 -2.11 -9.83 -0.98
CA PHE A 90 -0.74 -9.91 -0.51
C PHE A 90 -0.08 -11.23 -0.93
N SER A 91 -0.73 -12.37 -0.71
CA SER A 91 -0.14 -13.68 -1.00
C SER A 91 0.13 -13.92 -2.49
N ALA A 92 -0.66 -13.33 -3.38
CA ALA A 92 -0.41 -13.39 -4.81
C ALA A 92 0.65 -12.38 -5.30
N GLY A 93 1.22 -11.56 -4.42
CA GLY A 93 2.22 -10.55 -4.79
C GLY A 93 1.70 -9.44 -5.70
N ILE A 94 0.38 -9.19 -5.71
CA ILE A 94 -0.27 -8.23 -6.60
C ILE A 94 0.21 -6.79 -6.33
N LEU A 95 0.53 -6.49 -5.07
CA LEU A 95 1.07 -5.18 -4.65
C LEU A 95 2.59 -5.07 -4.81
N GLY A 96 3.24 -6.10 -5.28
CA GLY A 96 4.69 -6.18 -5.46
C GLY A 96 5.31 -7.31 -4.64
N GLN A 97 6.63 -7.44 -4.76
CA GLN A 97 7.40 -8.38 -3.94
C GLN A 97 7.45 -7.91 -2.50
N GLY A 98 7.46 -8.83 -1.57
CA GLY A 98 7.49 -8.46 -0.16
C GLY A 98 7.72 -9.62 0.78
N ILE A 99 7.68 -9.29 2.04
CA ILE A 99 7.76 -10.23 3.16
C ILE A 99 6.72 -9.82 4.20
N ALA A 100 6.09 -10.80 4.81
CA ALA A 100 5.22 -10.57 5.95
C ALA A 100 6.01 -10.74 7.25
N ILE A 101 5.59 -10.05 8.31
CA ILE A 101 6.23 -10.12 9.62
C ILE A 101 5.16 -10.24 10.69
N GLU A 102 5.17 -11.35 11.44
CA GLU A 102 4.38 -11.48 12.67
C GLU A 102 5.01 -10.59 13.76
N PRO A 103 4.39 -9.46 14.15
CA PRO A 103 5.04 -8.49 15.03
C PRO A 103 5.10 -8.98 16.48
N SER A 104 6.24 -8.73 17.13
CA SER A 104 6.43 -8.95 18.57
C SER A 104 6.19 -7.67 19.39
N GLU A 105 6.19 -6.50 18.76
CA GLU A 105 5.94 -5.20 19.37
C GLU A 105 5.18 -4.28 18.40
N GLY A 106 4.56 -3.21 18.95
CA GLY A 106 3.78 -2.25 18.17
C GLY A 106 4.59 -1.01 17.76
N LYS A 107 5.73 -1.19 17.07
CA LYS A 107 6.57 -0.10 16.59
C LYS A 107 7.01 -0.35 15.15
N VAL A 108 6.85 0.66 14.30
CA VAL A 108 7.28 0.64 12.91
C VAL A 108 8.38 1.66 12.69
N PHE A 109 9.48 1.21 12.09
CA PHE A 109 10.66 2.02 11.80
C PHE A 109 10.88 2.13 10.30
N ALA A 110 11.54 3.20 9.85
CA ALA A 110 11.93 3.39 8.47
C ALA A 110 12.92 2.30 8.01
N PRO A 111 12.61 1.53 6.96
CA PRO A 111 13.51 0.49 6.45
C PRO A 111 14.68 1.04 5.64
N VAL A 112 14.55 2.27 5.17
CA VAL A 112 15.51 2.98 4.29
C VAL A 112 15.50 4.48 4.58
N ASP A 113 16.46 5.21 4.00
CA ASP A 113 16.39 6.65 3.81
C ASP A 113 15.42 6.99 2.67
N GLY A 114 14.65 8.07 2.80
CA GLY A 114 13.68 8.46 1.78
C GLY A 114 12.67 9.48 2.24
N VAL A 115 11.51 9.50 1.59
CA VAL A 115 10.40 10.41 1.86
C VAL A 115 9.13 9.62 2.10
N VAL A 116 8.35 10.03 3.10
CA VAL A 116 7.00 9.51 3.31
C VAL A 116 6.08 10.05 2.21
N GLU A 117 5.65 9.18 1.32
CA GLU A 117 4.78 9.54 0.18
C GLU A 117 3.35 9.77 0.64
N ASN A 118 2.81 8.78 1.38
CA ASN A 118 1.43 8.84 1.83
C ASN A 118 1.18 8.01 3.09
N ILE A 119 0.34 8.57 3.96
CA ILE A 119 -0.26 7.90 5.10
C ILE A 119 -1.77 8.11 4.98
N PRO A 120 -2.57 7.04 4.76
CA PRO A 120 -4.02 7.16 4.66
C PRO A 120 -4.64 7.63 5.98
N LYS A 121 -5.85 8.22 5.92
CA LYS A 121 -6.59 8.69 7.12
C LYS A 121 -6.75 7.58 8.18
N SER A 122 -6.94 6.34 7.74
CA SER A 122 -7.01 5.13 8.59
C SER A 122 -5.68 4.68 9.20
N LYS A 123 -4.56 5.33 8.88
CA LYS A 123 -3.22 5.17 9.50
C LYS A 123 -2.66 3.74 9.52
N HIS A 124 -3.31 2.79 8.85
CA HIS A 124 -2.92 1.37 8.84
C HIS A 124 -1.74 1.06 7.92
N ALA A 125 -1.33 2.02 7.10
CA ALA A 125 -0.26 1.85 6.13
C ALA A 125 0.60 3.11 5.99
N ILE A 126 1.84 2.94 5.51
CA ILE A 126 2.77 4.03 5.17
C ILE A 126 3.40 3.68 3.82
N ALA A 127 3.25 4.56 2.84
CA ALA A 127 3.97 4.50 1.59
C ALA A 127 5.22 5.38 1.66
N ILE A 128 6.35 4.85 1.18
CA ILE A 128 7.66 5.51 1.23
C ILE A 128 8.27 5.44 -0.17
N THR A 129 8.84 6.54 -0.63
CA THR A 129 9.77 6.57 -1.77
C THR A 129 11.18 6.66 -1.22
N ALA A 130 11.99 5.64 -1.47
CA ALA A 130 13.39 5.61 -1.07
C ALA A 130 14.23 6.58 -1.90
N ASP A 131 15.42 6.97 -1.42
CA ASP A 131 16.32 7.87 -2.12
C ASP A 131 16.81 7.34 -3.49
N ASN A 132 16.60 6.04 -3.78
CA ASN A 132 16.87 5.38 -5.07
C ASN A 132 15.60 5.08 -5.87
N ASP A 133 14.54 5.84 -5.65
CA ASP A 133 13.24 5.76 -6.32
C ASP A 133 12.43 4.46 -6.09
N ALA A 134 12.87 3.57 -5.20
CA ALA A 134 12.09 2.39 -4.85
C ALA A 134 10.85 2.76 -4.05
N ASN A 135 9.70 2.21 -4.44
CA ASN A 135 8.43 2.38 -3.72
C ASN A 135 8.24 1.26 -2.72
N ILE A 136 8.04 1.61 -1.46
CA ILE A 136 7.88 0.67 -0.35
C ILE A 136 6.53 0.93 0.30
N LEU A 137 5.73 -0.11 0.48
CA LEU A 137 4.49 -0.07 1.25
C LEU A 137 4.67 -0.89 2.53
N ILE A 138 4.51 -0.24 3.67
CA ILE A 138 4.40 -0.90 4.97
C ILE A 138 2.92 -0.93 5.32
N HIS A 139 2.33 -2.12 5.43
CA HIS A 139 0.93 -2.34 5.77
C HIS A 139 0.84 -3.07 7.12
N VAL A 140 0.06 -2.57 8.05
CA VAL A 140 0.04 -3.05 9.44
C VAL A 140 -1.25 -3.79 9.74
N GLY A 141 -1.20 -5.12 9.66
CA GLY A 141 -2.32 -6.03 9.88
C GLY A 141 -3.28 -6.15 8.70
N LEU A 142 -4.06 -7.22 8.65
CA LEU A 142 -5.07 -7.46 7.62
C LEU A 142 -6.38 -6.77 8.03
N ASP A 143 -7.06 -6.15 7.06
CA ASP A 143 -8.36 -5.46 7.21
C ASP A 143 -8.36 -4.32 8.24
N THR A 144 -7.20 -3.90 8.73
CA THR A 144 -7.07 -2.85 9.75
C THR A 144 -7.43 -1.45 9.27
N VAL A 145 -7.70 -1.28 7.99
CA VAL A 145 -8.35 -0.07 7.42
C VAL A 145 -9.68 0.22 8.12
N GLU A 146 -10.42 -0.81 8.53
CA GLU A 146 -11.72 -0.71 9.21
C GLU A 146 -11.64 -0.08 10.61
N LEU A 147 -10.44 -0.01 11.19
CA LEU A 147 -10.21 0.64 12.49
C LEU A 147 -10.28 2.17 12.42
N ASP A 148 -10.32 2.75 11.22
CA ASP A 148 -10.38 4.20 10.98
C ASP A 148 -9.34 4.99 11.83
N GLY A 149 -8.12 4.45 11.88
CA GLY A 149 -7.01 5.03 12.63
C GLY A 149 -6.96 4.72 14.13
N ASN A 150 -7.98 4.03 14.67
CA ASN A 150 -7.98 3.64 16.07
C ASN A 150 -6.89 2.60 16.35
N GLY A 151 -6.10 2.85 17.38
CA GLY A 151 -4.98 1.97 17.76
C GLY A 151 -3.67 2.25 17.01
N PHE A 152 -3.63 3.25 16.11
CA PHE A 152 -2.44 3.72 15.40
C PHE A 152 -2.06 5.14 15.82
N ASP A 153 -0.78 5.36 16.07
CA ASP A 153 -0.22 6.66 16.43
C ASP A 153 0.99 6.94 15.52
N VAL A 154 0.76 7.72 14.48
CA VAL A 154 1.76 8.08 13.46
C VAL A 154 2.65 9.21 13.97
N LYS A 155 3.97 9.09 13.76
CA LYS A 155 4.99 10.01 14.27
C LYS A 155 5.58 10.92 13.18
N VAL A 156 5.20 10.70 11.93
CA VAL A 156 5.67 11.43 10.74
C VAL A 156 4.50 11.97 9.94
N ALA A 157 4.75 12.85 9.00
CA ALA A 157 3.73 13.40 8.11
C ALA A 157 4.04 13.09 6.65
N ASN A 158 3.04 13.22 5.76
CA ASN A 158 3.24 13.16 4.32
C ASN A 158 4.29 14.19 3.89
N GLY A 159 5.20 13.82 3.00
CA GLY A 159 6.32 14.64 2.54
C GLY A 159 7.51 14.71 3.51
N ALA A 160 7.44 14.08 4.69
CA ALA A 160 8.55 14.07 5.63
C ALA A 160 9.74 13.26 5.10
N LYS A 161 10.93 13.85 5.18
CA LYS A 161 12.20 13.12 4.97
C LYS A 161 12.47 12.24 6.17
N ILE A 162 12.82 11.00 5.94
CA ILE A 162 13.09 9.99 6.95
C ILE A 162 14.47 9.37 6.74
N LYS A 163 15.07 8.94 7.83
CA LYS A 163 16.29 8.15 7.84
C LYS A 163 16.00 6.73 8.29
N LYS A 164 16.74 5.79 7.75
CA LYS A 164 16.68 4.38 8.16
C LYS A 164 16.78 4.28 9.69
N GLY A 165 15.78 3.62 10.30
CA GLY A 165 15.68 3.46 11.74
C GLY A 165 14.86 4.54 12.46
N ASP A 166 14.38 5.57 11.77
CA ASP A 166 13.45 6.54 12.37
C ASP A 166 12.13 5.86 12.74
N LEU A 167 11.56 6.25 13.90
CA LEU A 167 10.26 5.74 14.33
C LEU A 167 9.16 6.42 13.50
N LEU A 168 8.44 5.64 12.69
CA LEU A 168 7.37 6.12 11.83
C LEU A 168 6.00 6.07 12.50
N MET A 169 5.73 5.00 13.26
CA MET A 169 4.43 4.74 13.86
C MET A 169 4.56 3.85 15.09
N THR A 170 3.64 4.02 16.03
CA THR A 170 3.34 3.02 17.05
C THR A 170 1.90 2.54 16.93
N PHE A 171 1.62 1.30 17.35
CA PHE A 171 0.27 0.76 17.33
C PHE A 171 0.01 -0.17 18.52
N ASN A 172 -1.26 -0.26 18.91
CA ASN A 172 -1.68 -1.12 20.02
C ASN A 172 -1.86 -2.57 19.56
N LEU A 173 -0.74 -3.31 19.41
CA LEU A 173 -0.72 -4.69 18.94
C LEU A 173 -1.75 -5.59 19.65
N ASN A 174 -1.78 -5.55 20.98
CA ASN A 174 -2.68 -6.40 21.76
C ASN A 174 -4.15 -5.96 21.67
N GLY A 175 -4.39 -4.64 21.60
CA GLY A 175 -5.72 -4.08 21.45
C GLY A 175 -6.34 -4.45 20.10
N ILE A 176 -5.56 -4.35 19.03
CA ILE A 176 -6.01 -4.69 17.66
C ILE A 176 -6.25 -6.20 17.54
N LYS A 177 -5.33 -7.04 18.06
CA LYS A 177 -5.53 -8.52 18.11
C LYS A 177 -6.80 -8.91 18.86
N LYS A 178 -7.11 -8.25 19.99
CA LYS A 178 -8.33 -8.52 20.78
C LYS A 178 -9.62 -8.19 20.02
N GLN A 179 -9.56 -7.29 19.04
CA GLN A 179 -10.68 -6.96 18.15
C GLN A 179 -10.85 -7.97 17.00
N GLY A 180 -9.98 -8.99 16.89
CA GLY A 180 -10.08 -10.04 15.90
C GLY A 180 -9.22 -9.84 14.65
N TYR A 181 -8.50 -8.71 14.53
CA TYR A 181 -7.66 -8.47 13.37
C TYR A 181 -6.37 -9.31 13.40
N LYS A 182 -5.99 -9.83 12.24
CA LYS A 182 -4.73 -10.55 12.07
C LYS A 182 -3.58 -9.55 11.93
N MET A 183 -2.63 -9.64 12.85
CA MET A 183 -1.45 -8.77 12.86
C MET A 183 -0.26 -9.52 12.24
N ILE A 184 -0.06 -9.25 10.97
CA ILE A 184 1.05 -9.76 10.18
C ILE A 184 1.48 -8.68 9.21
#